data_342526d6f404ae64c9303db4ce8fe3c1
#
_entry.id   342526d6f404ae64c9303db4ce8fe3c1
#
_cell.length_a   1.000
_cell.length_b   1.000
_cell.length_c   1.000
_cell.angle_alpha   90.00
_cell.angle_beta   90.00
_cell.angle_gamma   90.00
#
_symmetry.space_group_name_H-M   'P 1'
#
loop_
_entity.id
_entity.type
_entity.pdbx_description
1 polymer ?
#
loop_
_entity_poly.entity_id
_entity_poly.type
_entity_poly.pdbx_seq_one_letter_code
_entity_poly.pdbx_strand_id
1 'polypeptide(L)'
;MSLVVIGLNHRTTPVELLERMAVPSPELPKALHTLERSENLAEVAVLSTCNRTEVYARCTRFHPAVEDVRNFLTDQSSLDPDTISDHLYTYHDDAAVAHLFGVAAGVDSMIVGEGEILGQVREAWQTAEHESMIGPLVSRVFRQAVEVGKRARTETAIGRHAVSVSSAAVTVAGERLGGLEGRRVLVVGAGDVGAAMAIALNGAGVSDIVVANRSPERGAELAARVGGRAIGLDGVIDNLIETDVLLASTGASDVLLERGEIEAAMSRRGDRALLIVDIAVPRNVDPGVGQVFGVTLLDIDDLKAFAEQSLEQRRQEIGKVRDIITEELDRFRLERSAREVAPLVSSLRARAEELRAAELARFRSRLAALDPATQEAVDALTRGLVNKLLHDPTVRVKDAAGTAQGDAYADALAALFGLENTSEPADPSADGPAEARGFADRRSRSPNSRGRQAGS
;
A
#
# COMPACT_ATOMS: atom_id res chain seq x y z
N MET A 1 -8.74 12.55 -18.70
CA MET A 1 -9.10 11.23 -18.10
C MET A 1 -8.37 11.08 -16.79
N SER A 2 -9.08 11.06 -15.65
CA SER A 2 -8.49 11.12 -14.31
C SER A 2 -8.33 9.74 -13.68
N LEU A 3 -7.21 9.51 -13.00
CA LEU A 3 -7.04 8.40 -12.07
C LEU A 3 -7.69 8.80 -10.74
N VAL A 4 -8.47 7.90 -10.15
CA VAL A 4 -9.08 8.11 -8.83
C VAL A 4 -8.79 6.92 -7.93
N VAL A 5 -8.61 7.15 -6.64
CA VAL A 5 -8.71 6.14 -5.61
C VAL A 5 -9.79 6.55 -4.61
N ILE A 6 -10.69 5.61 -4.33
CA ILE A 6 -11.75 5.77 -3.34
C ILE A 6 -11.67 4.58 -2.41
N GLY A 7 -11.67 4.82 -1.12
CA GLY A 7 -11.55 3.74 -0.16
C GLY A 7 -11.58 4.22 1.27
N LEU A 8 -11.31 3.28 2.14
CA LEU A 8 -11.25 3.46 3.58
C LEU A 8 -10.09 2.65 4.16
N ASN A 9 -9.57 3.08 5.29
CA ASN A 9 -8.48 2.39 5.96
C ASN A 9 -8.57 2.53 7.50
N HIS A 10 -7.66 1.86 8.20
CA HIS A 10 -7.57 1.85 9.65
C HIS A 10 -7.44 3.23 10.33
N ARG A 11 -7.15 4.30 9.58
CA ARG A 11 -7.06 5.68 10.11
C ARG A 11 -8.39 6.40 10.07
N THR A 12 -9.24 6.04 9.14
CA THR A 12 -10.55 6.67 8.93
C THR A 12 -11.70 5.84 9.46
N THR A 13 -11.46 4.55 9.75
CA THR A 13 -12.54 3.57 9.92
C THR A 13 -12.27 2.65 11.11
N PRO A 14 -13.25 2.42 12.02
CA PRO A 14 -13.16 1.39 13.04
C PRO A 14 -12.97 -0.02 12.48
N VAL A 15 -12.32 -0.90 13.25
CA VAL A 15 -11.95 -2.26 12.82
C VAL A 15 -13.19 -3.08 12.41
N GLU A 16 -14.28 -2.96 13.15
CA GLU A 16 -15.53 -3.68 12.90
C GLU A 16 -16.15 -3.32 11.53
N LEU A 17 -15.97 -2.08 11.10
CA LEU A 17 -16.40 -1.64 9.77
C LEU A 17 -15.43 -2.12 8.67
N LEU A 18 -14.11 -2.07 8.94
CA LEU A 18 -13.10 -2.57 8.02
C LEU A 18 -13.30 -4.05 7.68
N GLU A 19 -13.58 -4.87 8.70
CA GLU A 19 -13.84 -6.31 8.53
C GLU A 19 -15.05 -6.55 7.61
N ARG A 20 -16.11 -5.75 7.72
CA ARG A 20 -17.30 -5.84 6.87
C ARG A 20 -17.06 -5.34 5.45
N MET A 21 -16.11 -4.44 5.27
CA MET A 21 -15.73 -3.86 3.96
C MET A 21 -14.67 -4.69 3.23
N ALA A 22 -14.01 -5.60 3.93
CA ALA A 22 -12.98 -6.44 3.33
C ALA A 22 -13.57 -7.37 2.26
N VAL A 23 -12.93 -7.37 1.09
CA VAL A 23 -13.25 -8.30 0.00
C VAL A 23 -12.24 -9.44 0.05
N PRO A 24 -12.64 -10.66 0.40
CA PRO A 24 -11.74 -11.82 0.41
C PRO A 24 -11.12 -12.07 -0.97
N SER A 25 -9.86 -12.51 -1.03
CA SER A 25 -9.16 -12.76 -2.30
C SER A 25 -9.95 -13.62 -3.31
N PRO A 26 -10.69 -14.68 -2.91
CA PRO A 26 -11.49 -15.46 -3.84
C PRO A 26 -12.69 -14.69 -4.44
N GLU A 27 -13.13 -13.60 -3.80
CA GLU A 27 -14.26 -12.78 -4.25
C GLU A 27 -13.83 -11.54 -5.05
N LEU A 28 -12.53 -11.22 -5.11
CA LEU A 28 -12.00 -10.09 -5.86
C LEU A 28 -12.38 -10.11 -7.36
N PRO A 29 -12.34 -11.25 -8.09
CA PRO A 29 -12.81 -11.29 -9.47
C PRO A 29 -14.27 -10.84 -9.62
N LYS A 30 -15.16 -11.32 -8.76
CA LYS A 30 -16.57 -10.92 -8.75
C LYS A 30 -16.75 -9.43 -8.46
N ALA A 31 -15.97 -8.88 -7.53
CA ALA A 31 -15.98 -7.46 -7.22
C ALA A 31 -15.56 -6.61 -8.42
N LEU A 32 -14.50 -7.01 -9.13
CA LEU A 32 -14.01 -6.36 -10.35
C LEU A 32 -15.09 -6.39 -11.46
N HIS A 33 -15.71 -7.53 -11.73
CA HIS A 33 -16.80 -7.64 -12.72
C HIS A 33 -18.07 -6.85 -12.34
N THR A 34 -18.28 -6.59 -11.05
CA THR A 34 -19.38 -5.72 -10.62
C THR A 34 -19.07 -4.26 -10.97
N LEU A 35 -17.84 -3.82 -10.75
CA LEU A 35 -17.39 -2.47 -11.11
C LEU A 35 -17.29 -2.25 -12.63
N GLU A 36 -16.97 -3.28 -13.41
CA GLU A 36 -16.92 -3.23 -14.88
C GLU A 36 -18.25 -2.79 -15.52
N ARG A 37 -19.37 -3.05 -14.84
CA ARG A 37 -20.71 -2.68 -15.35
C ARG A 37 -20.94 -1.17 -15.40
N SER A 38 -20.11 -0.38 -14.75
CA SER A 38 -20.18 1.07 -14.78
C SER A 38 -19.55 1.61 -16.07
N GLU A 39 -20.33 2.36 -16.85
CA GLU A 39 -19.85 3.08 -18.04
C GLU A 39 -18.90 4.24 -17.68
N ASN A 40 -18.82 4.61 -16.40
CA ASN A 40 -17.99 5.69 -15.91
C ASN A 40 -16.57 5.23 -15.52
N LEU A 41 -16.33 3.91 -15.44
CA LEU A 41 -15.06 3.29 -15.10
C LEU A 41 -14.47 2.60 -16.32
N ALA A 42 -13.27 3.00 -16.74
CA ALA A 42 -12.60 2.43 -17.91
C ALA A 42 -11.49 1.43 -17.55
N GLU A 43 -10.90 1.56 -16.37
CA GLU A 43 -9.92 0.65 -15.80
C GLU A 43 -10.17 0.58 -14.30
N VAL A 44 -10.07 -0.60 -13.68
CA VAL A 44 -10.35 -0.79 -12.25
C VAL A 44 -9.39 -1.81 -11.64
N ALA A 45 -8.89 -1.51 -10.45
CA ALA A 45 -8.22 -2.47 -9.57
C ALA A 45 -8.74 -2.30 -8.14
N VAL A 46 -8.86 -3.40 -7.40
CA VAL A 46 -9.33 -3.41 -6.01
C VAL A 46 -8.19 -3.92 -5.11
N LEU A 47 -7.77 -3.11 -4.16
CA LEU A 47 -6.86 -3.48 -3.10
C LEU A 47 -7.65 -3.67 -1.81
N SER A 48 -7.81 -4.91 -1.37
CA SER A 48 -8.49 -5.24 -0.12
C SER A 48 -7.57 -6.04 0.80
N THR A 49 -7.45 -5.59 2.04
CA THR A 49 -6.62 -6.19 3.10
C THR A 49 -7.37 -6.11 4.43
N CYS A 50 -6.79 -6.62 5.53
CA CYS A 50 -7.37 -6.43 6.87
C CYS A 50 -7.45 -4.96 7.31
N ASN A 51 -6.65 -4.05 6.71
CA ASN A 51 -6.50 -2.66 7.16
C ASN A 51 -6.98 -1.61 6.15
N ARG A 52 -7.43 -2.02 4.96
CA ARG A 52 -7.95 -1.12 3.92
C ARG A 52 -8.76 -1.85 2.85
N THR A 53 -9.72 -1.15 2.29
CA THR A 53 -10.36 -1.52 1.02
C THR A 53 -10.38 -0.27 0.14
N GLU A 54 -9.72 -0.35 -1.00
CA GLU A 54 -9.49 0.76 -1.92
C GLU A 54 -9.79 0.32 -3.35
N VAL A 55 -10.51 1.15 -4.09
CA VAL A 55 -10.77 0.98 -5.52
C VAL A 55 -9.97 2.03 -6.28
N TYR A 56 -9.07 1.60 -7.14
CA TYR A 56 -8.28 2.42 -8.05
C TYR A 56 -8.90 2.34 -9.43
N ALA A 57 -9.28 3.47 -10.00
CA ALA A 57 -9.97 3.48 -11.27
C ALA A 57 -9.52 4.61 -12.20
N ARG A 58 -9.56 4.33 -13.52
CA ARG A 58 -9.51 5.36 -14.55
C ARG A 58 -10.94 5.76 -14.90
N CYS A 59 -11.30 7.00 -14.63
CA CYS A 59 -12.64 7.50 -14.85
C CYS A 59 -12.82 8.05 -16.27
N THR A 60 -13.97 7.78 -16.87
CA THR A 60 -14.46 8.49 -18.07
C THR A 60 -15.16 9.80 -17.68
N ARG A 61 -15.92 9.79 -16.56
CA ARG A 61 -16.56 10.95 -15.93
C ARG A 61 -16.34 10.90 -14.43
N PHE A 62 -15.77 11.94 -13.84
CA PHE A 62 -15.29 11.93 -12.46
C PHE A 62 -16.41 11.73 -11.42
N HIS A 63 -17.38 12.64 -11.34
CA HIS A 63 -18.42 12.59 -10.30
C HIS A 63 -19.26 11.31 -10.35
N PRO A 64 -19.77 10.88 -11.53
CA PRO A 64 -20.49 9.61 -11.63
C PRO A 64 -19.63 8.40 -11.25
N ALA A 65 -18.35 8.39 -11.62
CA ALA A 65 -17.43 7.31 -11.25
C ALA A 65 -17.22 7.20 -9.73
N VAL A 66 -17.08 8.34 -9.04
CA VAL A 66 -17.00 8.39 -7.58
C VAL A 66 -18.26 7.82 -6.93
N GLU A 67 -19.42 8.17 -7.47
CA GLU A 67 -20.72 7.66 -6.97
C GLU A 67 -20.86 6.16 -7.21
N ASP A 68 -20.49 5.65 -8.38
CA ASP A 68 -20.53 4.22 -8.70
C ASP A 68 -19.66 3.39 -7.77
N VAL A 69 -18.42 3.86 -7.49
CA VAL A 69 -17.53 3.18 -6.53
C VAL A 69 -18.08 3.25 -5.11
N ARG A 70 -18.64 4.37 -4.71
CA ARG A 70 -19.27 4.52 -3.40
C ARG A 70 -20.44 3.57 -3.22
N ASN A 71 -21.32 3.46 -4.23
CA ASN A 71 -22.43 2.52 -4.23
C ASN A 71 -21.94 1.07 -4.16
N PHE A 72 -20.92 0.72 -4.95
CA PHE A 72 -20.30 -0.60 -4.87
C PHE A 72 -19.80 -0.93 -3.45
N LEU A 73 -19.07 -0.02 -2.79
CA LEU A 73 -18.58 -0.21 -1.43
C LEU A 73 -19.72 -0.34 -0.42
N THR A 74 -20.78 0.42 -0.60
CA THR A 74 -21.99 0.35 0.22
C THR A 74 -22.70 -0.99 0.09
N ASP A 75 -22.92 -1.45 -1.14
CA ASP A 75 -23.56 -2.73 -1.42
C ASP A 75 -22.75 -3.91 -0.87
N GLN A 76 -21.41 -3.83 -1.00
CA GLN A 76 -20.50 -4.87 -0.51
C GLN A 76 -20.57 -5.05 1.01
N SER A 77 -20.70 -3.96 1.75
CA SER A 77 -20.74 -3.97 3.23
C SER A 77 -22.11 -4.27 3.81
N SER A 78 -23.18 -4.11 3.04
CA SER A 78 -24.57 -4.10 3.51
C SER A 78 -24.80 -3.11 4.67
N LEU A 79 -24.12 -1.95 4.63
CA LEU A 79 -24.23 -0.86 5.58
C LEU A 79 -25.06 0.29 5.00
N ASP A 80 -25.50 1.19 5.89
CA ASP A 80 -26.15 2.43 5.46
C ASP A 80 -25.14 3.34 4.74
N PRO A 81 -25.49 3.93 3.58
CA PRO A 81 -24.61 4.83 2.81
C PRO A 81 -24.06 6.00 3.64
N ASP A 82 -24.86 6.57 4.56
CA ASP A 82 -24.43 7.67 5.42
C ASP A 82 -23.33 7.22 6.39
N THR A 83 -23.42 6.00 6.92
CA THR A 83 -22.42 5.43 7.82
C THR A 83 -21.06 5.28 7.12
N ILE A 84 -21.04 4.92 5.84
CA ILE A 84 -19.80 4.68 5.10
C ILE A 84 -19.18 5.99 4.62
N SER A 85 -20.01 6.96 4.22
CA SER A 85 -19.57 8.23 3.63
C SER A 85 -18.55 8.98 4.48
N ASP A 86 -18.72 8.99 5.80
CA ASP A 86 -17.83 9.69 6.74
C ASP A 86 -16.45 9.04 6.86
N HIS A 87 -16.31 7.80 6.40
CA HIS A 87 -15.08 7.01 6.47
C HIS A 87 -14.32 6.96 5.16
N LEU A 88 -14.98 7.28 4.03
CA LEU A 88 -14.37 7.25 2.71
C LEU A 88 -13.48 8.46 2.45
N TYR A 89 -12.32 8.19 1.90
CA TYR A 89 -11.49 9.22 1.29
C TYR A 89 -11.45 9.05 -0.23
N THR A 90 -11.19 10.16 -0.91
CA THR A 90 -11.01 10.18 -2.36
C THR A 90 -9.75 10.98 -2.68
N TYR A 91 -8.83 10.36 -3.45
CA TYR A 91 -7.70 11.05 -4.04
C TYR A 91 -7.80 10.93 -5.57
N HIS A 92 -7.29 11.92 -6.29
CA HIS A 92 -7.30 11.93 -7.75
C HIS A 92 -5.93 12.28 -8.32
N ASP A 93 -5.68 11.82 -9.54
CA ASP A 93 -4.48 12.08 -10.33
C ASP A 93 -3.17 11.85 -9.53
N ASP A 94 -2.32 12.87 -9.42
CA ASP A 94 -1.03 12.75 -8.74
C ASP A 94 -1.15 12.38 -7.26
N ALA A 95 -2.24 12.82 -6.59
CA ALA A 95 -2.50 12.45 -5.21
C ALA A 95 -2.86 10.95 -5.08
N ALA A 96 -3.60 10.40 -6.05
CA ALA A 96 -3.90 8.97 -6.11
C ALA A 96 -2.64 8.13 -6.36
N VAL A 97 -1.75 8.59 -7.24
CA VAL A 97 -0.46 7.95 -7.51
C VAL A 97 0.43 7.97 -6.27
N ALA A 98 0.59 9.14 -5.64
CA ALA A 98 1.40 9.30 -4.44
C ALA A 98 0.86 8.45 -3.28
N HIS A 99 -0.47 8.34 -3.15
CA HIS A 99 -1.11 7.48 -2.15
C HIS A 99 -0.75 6.02 -2.37
N LEU A 100 -0.90 5.47 -3.59
CA LEU A 100 -0.55 4.08 -3.88
C LEU A 100 0.95 3.80 -3.65
N PHE A 101 1.83 4.76 -3.99
CA PHE A 101 3.26 4.64 -3.70
C PHE A 101 3.53 4.56 -2.20
N GLY A 102 2.84 5.40 -1.40
CA GLY A 102 2.90 5.37 0.06
C GLY A 102 2.41 4.04 0.65
N VAL A 103 1.31 3.51 0.11
CA VAL A 103 0.76 2.20 0.48
C VAL A 103 1.77 1.09 0.17
N ALA A 104 2.29 1.02 -1.05
CA ALA A 104 3.24 -0.01 -1.47
C ALA A 104 4.58 0.06 -0.70
N ALA A 105 5.00 1.28 -0.34
CA ALA A 105 6.18 1.51 0.51
C ALA A 105 5.95 1.15 1.98
N GLY A 106 4.69 0.98 2.40
CA GLY A 106 4.32 0.64 3.77
C GLY A 106 4.34 1.81 4.75
N VAL A 107 4.46 3.07 4.29
CA VAL A 107 4.40 4.25 5.18
C VAL A 107 2.98 4.61 5.59
N ASP A 108 2.00 4.09 4.86
CA ASP A 108 0.58 4.25 5.14
C ASP A 108 -0.06 3.01 5.78
N SER A 109 0.73 2.01 6.12
CA SER A 109 0.28 0.82 6.83
C SER A 109 0.07 1.09 8.32
N MET A 110 -0.78 0.29 8.98
CA MET A 110 -0.97 0.30 10.44
C MET A 110 0.38 0.07 11.14
N ILE A 111 1.15 -0.87 10.61
CA ILE A 111 2.54 -1.12 11.01
C ILE A 111 3.44 -0.61 9.90
N VAL A 112 4.05 0.53 10.14
CA VAL A 112 4.89 1.18 9.14
C VAL A 112 6.05 0.28 8.72
N GLY A 113 6.15 0.03 7.39
CA GLY A 113 7.23 -0.78 6.81
C GLY A 113 6.96 -2.29 6.76
N GLU A 114 5.74 -2.76 7.12
CA GLU A 114 5.40 -4.18 7.00
C GLU A 114 5.62 -4.71 5.57
N GLY A 115 6.07 -5.96 5.47
CA GLY A 115 6.41 -6.58 4.17
C GLY A 115 5.20 -7.01 3.36
N GLU A 116 4.08 -7.31 4.01
CA GLU A 116 2.90 -7.94 3.41
C GLU A 116 2.20 -7.04 2.40
N ILE A 117 2.07 -5.73 2.71
CA ILE A 117 1.35 -4.79 1.85
C ILE A 117 1.91 -4.72 0.43
N LEU A 118 3.23 -4.86 0.24
CA LEU A 118 3.82 -4.87 -1.10
C LEU A 118 3.39 -6.11 -1.89
N GLY A 119 3.27 -7.26 -1.22
CA GLY A 119 2.72 -8.49 -1.78
C GLY A 119 1.26 -8.31 -2.20
N GLN A 120 0.45 -7.73 -1.33
CA GLN A 120 -0.98 -7.47 -1.55
C GLN A 120 -1.21 -6.47 -2.70
N VAL A 121 -0.42 -5.41 -2.81
CA VAL A 121 -0.47 -4.48 -3.96
C VAL A 121 -0.15 -5.20 -5.26
N ARG A 122 0.85 -6.09 -5.27
CA ARG A 122 1.18 -6.91 -6.45
C ARG A 122 0.06 -7.87 -6.80
N GLU A 123 -0.53 -8.54 -5.82
CA GLU A 123 -1.65 -9.47 -6.01
C GLU A 123 -2.87 -8.73 -6.59
N ALA A 124 -3.24 -7.57 -6.05
CA ALA A 124 -4.32 -6.73 -6.56
C ALA A 124 -4.10 -6.36 -8.04
N TRP A 125 -2.89 -5.98 -8.40
CA TRP A 125 -2.52 -5.72 -9.79
C TRP A 125 -2.67 -6.96 -10.67
N GLN A 126 -2.11 -8.10 -10.27
CA GLN A 126 -2.15 -9.34 -11.03
C GLN A 126 -3.58 -9.87 -11.20
N THR A 127 -4.41 -9.77 -10.17
CA THR A 127 -5.83 -10.16 -10.24
C THR A 127 -6.57 -9.29 -11.25
N ALA A 128 -6.41 -7.96 -11.19
CA ALA A 128 -7.05 -7.05 -12.12
C ALA A 128 -6.55 -7.23 -13.57
N GLU A 129 -5.27 -7.58 -13.76
CA GLU A 129 -4.70 -7.90 -15.07
C GLU A 129 -5.26 -9.22 -15.62
N HIS A 130 -5.37 -10.25 -14.78
CA HIS A 130 -5.92 -11.55 -15.14
C HIS A 130 -7.38 -11.45 -15.59
N GLU A 131 -8.17 -10.66 -14.88
CA GLU A 131 -9.58 -10.39 -15.21
C GLU A 131 -9.75 -9.37 -16.34
N SER A 132 -8.65 -8.85 -16.93
CA SER A 132 -8.68 -7.84 -18.01
C SER A 132 -9.35 -6.53 -17.63
N MET A 133 -9.35 -6.18 -16.33
CA MET A 133 -10.00 -4.98 -15.77
C MET A 133 -9.11 -3.75 -15.79
N ILE A 134 -7.83 -3.88 -16.09
CA ILE A 134 -6.87 -2.77 -16.13
C ILE A 134 -6.31 -2.57 -17.54
N GLY A 135 -6.13 -1.30 -17.89
CA GLY A 135 -5.46 -0.86 -19.10
C GLY A 135 -4.08 -0.23 -18.80
N PRO A 136 -3.54 0.53 -19.76
CA PRO A 136 -2.18 1.05 -19.69
C PRO A 136 -1.91 2.01 -18.52
N LEU A 137 -2.93 2.75 -18.03
CA LEU A 137 -2.74 3.74 -16.97
C LEU A 137 -2.63 3.05 -15.62
N VAL A 138 -3.65 2.29 -15.20
CA VAL A 138 -3.70 1.65 -13.89
C VAL A 138 -2.58 0.61 -13.77
N SER A 139 -2.33 -0.21 -14.82
CA SER A 139 -1.24 -1.17 -14.83
C SER A 139 0.13 -0.50 -14.61
N ARG A 140 0.38 0.67 -15.21
CA ARG A 140 1.61 1.42 -15.01
C ARG A 140 1.77 1.91 -13.59
N VAL A 141 0.72 2.51 -13.02
CA VAL A 141 0.74 3.04 -11.66
C VAL A 141 1.03 1.94 -10.65
N PHE A 142 0.36 0.79 -10.78
CA PHE A 142 0.61 -0.36 -9.89
C PHE A 142 2.02 -0.94 -10.04
N ARG A 143 2.52 -1.09 -11.28
CA ARG A 143 3.88 -1.56 -11.52
C ARG A 143 4.91 -0.64 -10.88
N GLN A 144 4.76 0.67 -11.06
CA GLN A 144 5.67 1.65 -10.47
C GLN A 144 5.54 1.69 -8.95
N ALA A 145 4.33 1.53 -8.39
CA ALA A 145 4.13 1.38 -6.95
C ALA A 145 4.90 0.18 -6.38
N VAL A 146 4.90 -0.96 -7.08
CA VAL A 146 5.70 -2.14 -6.69
C VAL A 146 7.20 -1.83 -6.74
N GLU A 147 7.68 -1.06 -7.71
CA GLU A 147 9.08 -0.62 -7.79
C GLU A 147 9.43 0.33 -6.65
N VAL A 148 8.58 1.31 -6.36
CA VAL A 148 8.73 2.22 -5.20
C VAL A 148 8.80 1.45 -3.90
N GLY A 149 7.90 0.49 -3.69
CA GLY A 149 7.91 -0.35 -2.51
C GLY A 149 9.18 -1.20 -2.35
N LYS A 150 9.77 -1.67 -3.45
CA LYS A 150 11.08 -2.34 -3.44
C LYS A 150 12.22 -1.36 -3.12
N ARG A 151 12.25 -0.20 -3.79
CA ARG A 151 13.25 0.84 -3.53
C ARG A 151 13.24 1.26 -2.06
N ALA A 152 12.05 1.55 -1.51
CA ALA A 152 11.89 1.91 -0.11
C ALA A 152 12.53 0.88 0.84
N ARG A 153 12.38 -0.41 0.57
CA ARG A 153 12.95 -1.49 1.41
C ARG A 153 14.44 -1.73 1.20
N THR A 154 14.97 -1.43 0.03
CA THR A 154 16.39 -1.64 -0.29
C THR A 154 17.24 -0.42 0.05
N GLU A 155 16.74 0.79 -0.17
CA GLU A 155 17.46 2.05 -0.01
C GLU A 155 17.30 2.64 1.39
N THR A 156 16.33 2.15 2.18
CA THR A 156 16.07 2.61 3.55
C THR A 156 16.01 1.44 4.54
N ALA A 157 16.02 1.74 5.82
CA ALA A 157 15.82 0.74 6.85
C ALA A 157 14.34 0.52 7.22
N ILE A 158 13.39 1.04 6.43
CA ILE A 158 11.96 0.99 6.75
C ILE A 158 11.46 -0.45 6.96
N GLY A 159 11.95 -1.41 6.17
CA GLY A 159 11.59 -2.82 6.27
C GLY A 159 12.32 -3.58 7.39
N ARG A 160 13.43 -3.06 7.91
CA ARG A 160 14.22 -3.72 8.95
C ARG A 160 13.67 -3.50 10.36
N HIS A 161 12.85 -2.47 10.54
CA HIS A 161 12.27 -2.06 11.81
C HIS A 161 10.73 -2.17 11.79
N ALA A 162 10.18 -2.93 10.86
CA ALA A 162 8.75 -3.25 10.85
C ALA A 162 8.47 -4.19 12.03
N VAL A 163 8.20 -3.59 13.18
CA VAL A 163 7.86 -4.33 14.40
C VAL A 163 6.34 -4.48 14.40
N SER A 164 5.85 -5.58 13.81
CA SER A 164 4.54 -6.11 14.20
C SER A 164 4.61 -6.44 15.71
N VAL A 165 3.48 -6.49 16.39
CA VAL A 165 3.44 -6.98 17.78
C VAL A 165 4.18 -8.31 17.88
N SER A 166 4.03 -9.16 16.84
CA SER A 166 4.73 -10.44 16.72
C SER A 166 6.26 -10.29 16.62
N SER A 167 6.75 -9.37 15.78
CA SER A 167 8.19 -9.14 15.64
C SER A 167 8.78 -8.36 16.82
N ALA A 168 8.00 -7.47 17.47
CA ALA A 168 8.38 -6.85 18.74
C ALA A 168 8.60 -7.89 19.81
N ALA A 169 7.66 -8.82 19.96
CA ALA A 169 7.75 -9.92 20.91
C ALA A 169 9.02 -10.76 20.69
N VAL A 170 9.32 -11.11 19.44
CA VAL A 170 10.54 -11.87 19.09
C VAL A 170 11.80 -11.08 19.36
N THR A 171 11.83 -9.79 19.04
CA THR A 171 12.99 -8.92 19.29
C THR A 171 13.23 -8.75 20.78
N VAL A 172 12.18 -8.41 21.55
CA VAL A 172 12.27 -8.24 23.01
C VAL A 172 12.66 -9.55 23.68
N ALA A 173 12.12 -10.68 23.23
CA ALA A 173 12.49 -11.99 23.72
C ALA A 173 13.99 -12.28 23.49
N GLY A 174 14.50 -11.98 22.29
CA GLY A 174 15.91 -12.13 21.96
C GLY A 174 16.81 -11.25 22.82
N GLU A 175 16.46 -9.97 23.01
CA GLU A 175 17.22 -9.05 23.88
C GLU A 175 17.24 -9.50 25.35
N ARG A 176 16.08 -9.91 25.90
CA ARG A 176 15.94 -10.33 27.29
C ARG A 176 16.67 -11.63 27.61
N LEU A 177 16.77 -12.53 26.62
CA LEU A 177 17.39 -13.86 26.80
C LEU A 177 18.84 -13.92 26.28
N GLY A 178 19.36 -12.82 25.72
CA GLY A 178 20.70 -12.79 25.12
C GLY A 178 20.82 -13.64 23.84
N GLY A 179 19.71 -13.82 23.12
CA GLY A 179 19.59 -14.61 21.91
C GLY A 179 18.50 -15.68 22.00
N LEU A 180 17.96 -16.06 20.84
CA LEU A 180 16.90 -17.08 20.71
C LEU A 180 17.39 -18.42 20.18
N GLU A 181 18.64 -18.47 19.69
CA GLU A 181 19.23 -19.70 19.15
C GLU A 181 19.27 -20.79 20.24
N GLY A 182 18.76 -21.97 19.91
CA GLY A 182 18.73 -23.10 20.83
C GLY A 182 17.69 -23.01 21.95
N ARG A 183 16.86 -21.96 22.02
CA ARG A 183 15.78 -21.82 23.01
C ARG A 183 14.58 -22.68 22.67
N ARG A 184 13.81 -23.03 23.72
CA ARG A 184 12.55 -23.76 23.60
C ARG A 184 11.38 -22.82 23.82
N VAL A 185 10.40 -22.88 22.92
CA VAL A 185 9.25 -21.97 22.88
C VAL A 185 7.94 -22.76 23.00
N LEU A 186 7.04 -22.27 23.83
CA LEU A 186 5.66 -22.76 23.94
C LEU A 186 4.72 -21.66 23.46
N VAL A 187 3.96 -21.93 22.42
CA VAL A 187 2.94 -21.05 21.85
C VAL A 187 1.57 -21.53 22.30
N VAL A 188 0.83 -20.70 23.02
CA VAL A 188 -0.54 -20.98 23.46
C VAL A 188 -1.50 -20.15 22.60
N GLY A 189 -2.20 -20.84 21.71
CA GLY A 189 -3.09 -20.26 20.71
C GLY A 189 -2.52 -20.35 19.29
N ALA A 190 -3.34 -20.86 18.36
CA ALA A 190 -3.02 -21.00 16.93
C ALA A 190 -3.88 -20.06 16.07
N GLY A 191 -4.18 -18.86 16.57
CA GLY A 191 -4.77 -17.76 15.81
C GLY A 191 -3.71 -17.05 14.94
N ASP A 192 -4.13 -16.07 14.12
CA ASP A 192 -3.25 -15.39 13.15
C ASP A 192 -2.00 -14.77 13.80
N VAL A 193 -2.17 -14.12 14.95
CA VAL A 193 -1.05 -13.49 15.66
C VAL A 193 -0.10 -14.53 16.25
N GLY A 194 -0.64 -15.59 16.88
CA GLY A 194 0.15 -16.71 17.40
C GLY A 194 0.92 -17.43 16.30
N ALA A 195 0.29 -17.63 15.15
CA ALA A 195 0.92 -18.24 13.98
C ALA A 195 2.06 -17.35 13.43
N ALA A 196 1.83 -16.04 13.31
CA ALA A 196 2.87 -15.10 12.87
C ALA A 196 4.08 -15.08 13.83
N MET A 197 3.84 -15.12 15.14
CA MET A 197 4.90 -15.19 16.15
C MET A 197 5.67 -16.51 16.10
N ALA A 198 4.98 -17.63 15.98
CA ALA A 198 5.62 -18.95 15.88
C ALA A 198 6.52 -19.04 14.64
N ILE A 199 6.07 -18.51 13.50
CA ILE A 199 6.88 -18.45 12.26
C ILE A 199 8.10 -17.52 12.44
N ALA A 200 7.92 -16.35 13.05
CA ALA A 200 9.01 -15.42 13.29
C ALA A 200 10.08 -16.00 14.22
N LEU A 201 9.67 -16.74 15.27
CA LEU A 201 10.57 -17.44 16.19
C LEU A 201 11.33 -18.58 15.51
N ASN A 202 10.64 -19.35 14.66
CA ASN A 202 11.30 -20.38 13.86
C ASN A 202 12.41 -19.79 12.98
N GLY A 203 12.13 -18.63 12.34
CA GLY A 203 13.13 -17.87 11.58
C GLY A 203 14.29 -17.31 12.42
N ALA A 204 14.12 -17.16 13.73
CA ALA A 204 15.13 -16.67 14.68
C ALA A 204 16.01 -17.80 15.28
N GLY A 205 15.84 -19.04 14.83
CA GLY A 205 16.72 -20.17 15.19
C GLY A 205 16.42 -20.84 16.52
N VAL A 206 15.17 -20.78 17.02
CA VAL A 206 14.75 -21.56 18.18
C VAL A 206 14.86 -23.06 17.92
N SER A 207 15.17 -23.86 18.93
CA SER A 207 15.45 -25.29 18.77
C SER A 207 14.21 -26.19 18.82
N ASP A 208 13.15 -25.78 19.52
CA ASP A 208 11.93 -26.55 19.70
C ASP A 208 10.74 -25.61 19.87
N ILE A 209 9.69 -25.81 19.08
CA ILE A 209 8.43 -25.06 19.16
C ILE A 209 7.31 -26.02 19.51
N VAL A 210 6.67 -25.79 20.64
CA VAL A 210 5.49 -26.52 21.06
C VAL A 210 4.27 -25.63 20.88
N VAL A 211 3.23 -26.12 20.22
CA VAL A 211 2.00 -25.38 20.01
C VAL A 211 0.88 -26.00 20.82
N ALA A 212 0.35 -25.25 21.78
CA ALA A 212 -0.82 -25.64 22.57
C ALA A 212 -2.05 -24.92 22.03
N ASN A 213 -3.10 -25.66 21.67
CA ASN A 213 -4.33 -25.05 21.19
C ASN A 213 -5.58 -25.84 21.61
N ARG A 214 -6.73 -25.14 21.75
CA ARG A 214 -8.02 -25.77 22.07
C ARG A 214 -8.48 -26.74 20.97
N SER A 215 -8.30 -26.34 19.66
CA SER A 215 -8.53 -27.21 18.51
C SER A 215 -7.25 -27.98 18.20
N PRO A 216 -7.24 -29.31 18.32
CA PRO A 216 -6.08 -30.13 18.00
C PRO A 216 -5.64 -29.96 16.54
N GLU A 217 -6.60 -29.80 15.61
CA GLU A 217 -6.35 -29.70 14.17
C GLU A 217 -5.54 -28.41 13.86
N ARG A 218 -6.00 -27.26 14.38
CA ARG A 218 -5.28 -25.98 14.20
C ARG A 218 -3.91 -25.99 14.87
N GLY A 219 -3.82 -26.61 16.05
CA GLY A 219 -2.55 -26.79 16.74
C GLY A 219 -1.55 -27.60 15.90
N ALA A 220 -2.00 -28.72 15.34
CA ALA A 220 -1.20 -29.61 14.51
C ALA A 220 -0.78 -28.93 13.18
N GLU A 221 -1.69 -28.18 12.55
CA GLU A 221 -1.39 -27.43 11.33
C GLU A 221 -0.28 -26.38 11.55
N LEU A 222 -0.40 -25.57 12.61
CA LEU A 222 0.63 -24.58 12.94
C LEU A 222 1.96 -25.27 13.32
N ALA A 223 1.92 -26.33 14.13
CA ALA A 223 3.11 -27.09 14.51
C ALA A 223 3.84 -27.64 13.27
N ALA A 224 3.10 -28.19 12.30
CA ALA A 224 3.69 -28.68 11.03
C ALA A 224 4.37 -27.55 10.23
N ARG A 225 3.79 -26.35 10.19
CA ARG A 225 4.35 -25.19 9.50
C ARG A 225 5.67 -24.70 10.08
N VAL A 226 5.87 -24.86 11.39
CA VAL A 226 7.08 -24.39 12.09
C VAL A 226 8.04 -25.53 12.44
N GLY A 227 7.76 -26.75 12.00
CA GLY A 227 8.60 -27.93 12.32
C GLY A 227 8.57 -28.32 13.81
N GLY A 228 7.51 -27.93 14.53
CA GLY A 228 7.30 -28.16 15.94
C GLY A 228 6.35 -29.32 16.23
N ARG A 229 5.85 -29.38 17.47
CA ARG A 229 4.88 -30.38 17.93
C ARG A 229 3.65 -29.73 18.56
N ALA A 230 2.49 -30.35 18.41
CA ALA A 230 1.23 -29.89 19.00
C ALA A 230 0.91 -30.64 20.30
N ILE A 231 0.29 -29.90 21.25
CA ILE A 231 -0.24 -30.47 22.51
C ILE A 231 -1.63 -29.87 22.80
N GLY A 232 -2.37 -30.51 23.73
CA GLY A 232 -3.57 -29.93 24.33
C GLY A 232 -3.25 -28.84 25.34
N LEU A 233 -4.23 -28.00 25.70
CA LEU A 233 -4.05 -26.96 26.73
C LEU A 233 -3.71 -27.52 28.11
N ASP A 234 -4.16 -28.73 28.42
CA ASP A 234 -3.87 -29.50 29.65
C ASP A 234 -2.36 -29.80 29.80
N GLY A 235 -1.63 -29.89 28.70
CA GLY A 235 -0.19 -30.14 28.69
C GLY A 235 0.67 -28.90 28.89
N VAL A 236 0.11 -27.68 28.95
CA VAL A 236 0.87 -26.43 29.01
C VAL A 236 1.79 -26.35 30.22
N ILE A 237 1.28 -26.58 31.43
CA ILE A 237 2.05 -26.47 32.69
C ILE A 237 3.23 -27.44 32.76
N ASP A 238 3.06 -28.67 32.30
CA ASP A 238 4.16 -29.64 32.28
C ASP A 238 5.24 -29.28 31.25
N ASN A 239 4.85 -28.70 30.11
CA ASN A 239 5.81 -28.25 29.12
C ASN A 239 6.56 -26.96 29.52
N LEU A 240 5.99 -26.14 30.42
CA LEU A 240 6.68 -24.96 30.97
C LEU A 240 8.00 -25.30 31.68
N ILE A 241 8.13 -26.49 32.22
CA ILE A 241 9.35 -26.89 32.93
C ILE A 241 10.60 -26.80 32.05
N GLU A 242 10.45 -27.07 30.76
CA GLU A 242 11.56 -27.05 29.80
C GLU A 242 11.53 -25.85 28.85
N THR A 243 10.49 -25.00 28.91
CA THR A 243 10.27 -23.85 28.04
C THR A 243 11.09 -22.64 28.49
N ASP A 244 11.71 -21.92 27.60
CA ASP A 244 12.39 -20.65 27.87
C ASP A 244 11.49 -19.44 27.58
N VAL A 245 10.61 -19.55 26.58
CA VAL A 245 9.66 -18.50 26.20
C VAL A 245 8.26 -19.08 26.07
N LEU A 246 7.30 -18.50 26.75
CA LEU A 246 5.88 -18.77 26.55
C LEU A 246 5.25 -17.57 25.83
N LEU A 247 4.52 -17.83 24.75
CA LEU A 247 3.69 -16.87 24.04
C LEU A 247 2.22 -17.21 24.24
N ALA A 248 1.46 -16.30 24.83
CA ALA A 248 0.01 -16.43 24.96
C ALA A 248 -0.71 -15.51 23.97
N SER A 249 -1.55 -16.10 23.10
CA SER A 249 -2.25 -15.38 22.03
C SER A 249 -3.60 -16.02 21.71
N THR A 250 -4.36 -16.40 22.72
CA THR A 250 -5.68 -17.03 22.49
C THR A 250 -6.80 -16.00 22.53
N GLY A 251 -7.91 -16.28 21.84
CA GLY A 251 -9.17 -15.53 21.98
C GLY A 251 -10.03 -16.00 23.16
N ALA A 252 -9.44 -16.57 24.23
CA ALA A 252 -10.19 -16.95 25.43
C ALA A 252 -10.58 -15.70 26.22
N SER A 253 -11.80 -15.72 26.78
CA SER A 253 -12.33 -14.64 27.63
C SER A 253 -11.74 -14.62 29.05
N ASP A 254 -11.09 -15.71 29.44
CA ASP A 254 -10.65 -15.94 30.81
C ASP A 254 -9.13 -16.14 30.87
N VAL A 255 -8.56 -15.90 32.06
CA VAL A 255 -7.16 -16.23 32.37
C VAL A 255 -6.97 -17.73 32.23
N LEU A 256 -5.98 -18.13 31.43
CA LEU A 256 -5.61 -19.53 31.21
C LEU A 256 -4.46 -20.00 32.08
N LEU A 257 -3.62 -19.08 32.54
CA LEU A 257 -2.41 -19.37 33.33
C LEU A 257 -2.45 -18.57 34.62
N GLU A 258 -2.76 -19.27 35.71
CA GLU A 258 -2.86 -18.68 37.03
C GLU A 258 -1.49 -18.61 37.72
N ARG A 259 -1.33 -17.63 38.61
CA ARG A 259 -0.09 -17.43 39.36
C ARG A 259 0.38 -18.70 40.08
N GLY A 260 -0.52 -19.42 40.77
CA GLY A 260 -0.19 -20.62 41.53
C GLY A 260 0.36 -21.76 40.66
N GLU A 261 -0.14 -21.89 39.46
CA GLU A 261 0.33 -22.90 38.49
C GLU A 261 1.74 -22.58 38.01
N ILE A 262 2.00 -21.31 37.73
CA ILE A 262 3.34 -20.84 37.32
C ILE A 262 4.35 -20.96 38.47
N GLU A 263 3.97 -20.63 39.70
CA GLU A 263 4.82 -20.85 40.88
C GLU A 263 5.20 -22.34 41.06
N ALA A 264 4.23 -23.24 40.88
CA ALA A 264 4.46 -24.68 40.93
C ALA A 264 5.40 -25.16 39.79
N ALA A 265 5.21 -24.66 38.57
CA ALA A 265 6.10 -24.96 37.45
C ALA A 265 7.53 -24.41 37.70
N MET A 266 7.67 -23.17 38.18
CA MET A 266 8.95 -22.55 38.46
C MET A 266 9.76 -23.31 39.55
N SER A 267 9.11 -23.85 40.57
CA SER A 267 9.78 -24.67 41.59
C SER A 267 10.44 -25.94 41.03
N ARG A 268 9.96 -26.45 39.88
CA ARG A 268 10.48 -27.62 39.17
C ARG A 268 11.54 -27.31 38.13
N ARG A 269 11.78 -26.00 37.83
CA ARG A 269 12.69 -25.52 36.76
C ARG A 269 14.13 -25.27 37.27
N GLY A 270 14.35 -25.29 38.59
CA GLY A 270 15.61 -24.82 39.19
C GLY A 270 15.81 -23.32 38.92
N ASP A 271 17.02 -22.92 38.53
CA ASP A 271 17.36 -21.51 38.30
C ASP A 271 17.04 -21.01 36.85
N ARG A 272 16.32 -21.79 36.06
CA ARG A 272 16.01 -21.42 34.68
C ARG A 272 14.92 -20.36 34.66
N ALA A 273 15.24 -19.18 34.13
CA ALA A 273 14.29 -18.09 33.90
C ALA A 273 13.23 -18.47 32.88
N LEU A 274 12.06 -17.85 32.99
CA LEU A 274 10.95 -17.99 32.06
C LEU A 274 10.54 -16.59 31.59
N LEU A 275 10.52 -16.39 30.28
CA LEU A 275 9.91 -15.21 29.67
C LEU A 275 8.51 -15.57 29.21
N ILE A 276 7.54 -14.78 29.66
CA ILE A 276 6.13 -14.90 29.23
C ILE A 276 5.76 -13.63 28.47
N VAL A 277 5.21 -13.78 27.28
CA VAL A 277 4.68 -12.71 26.47
C VAL A 277 3.20 -12.97 26.25
N ASP A 278 2.34 -12.14 26.86
CA ASP A 278 0.89 -12.22 26.72
C ASP A 278 0.37 -11.09 25.84
N ILE A 279 -0.07 -11.45 24.65
CA ILE A 279 -0.65 -10.52 23.67
C ILE A 279 -2.17 -10.71 23.50
N ALA A 280 -2.76 -11.54 24.31
CA ALA A 280 -4.19 -11.78 24.25
C ALA A 280 -4.98 -10.56 24.79
N VAL A 281 -6.12 -10.33 24.17
CA VAL A 281 -7.11 -9.36 24.64
C VAL A 281 -8.48 -10.08 24.65
N PRO A 282 -9.04 -10.39 25.83
CA PRO A 282 -8.52 -10.20 27.20
C PRO A 282 -7.23 -11.00 27.50
N ARG A 283 -6.50 -10.60 28.56
CA ARG A 283 -5.25 -11.26 28.99
C ARG A 283 -5.48 -12.75 29.28
N ASN A 284 -4.54 -13.58 28.85
CA ASN A 284 -4.54 -15.01 29.14
C ASN A 284 -3.70 -15.38 30.37
N VAL A 285 -2.85 -14.48 30.85
CA VAL A 285 -1.94 -14.68 31.99
C VAL A 285 -2.31 -13.76 33.14
N ASP A 286 -2.41 -14.31 34.36
CA ASP A 286 -2.66 -13.53 35.57
C ASP A 286 -1.51 -12.49 35.75
N PRO A 287 -1.80 -11.19 35.92
CA PRO A 287 -0.78 -10.17 36.14
C PRO A 287 0.14 -10.44 37.33
N GLY A 288 -0.34 -11.16 38.34
CA GLY A 288 0.46 -11.57 39.49
C GLY A 288 1.62 -12.52 39.15
N VAL A 289 1.62 -13.12 37.96
CA VAL A 289 2.70 -13.96 37.44
C VAL A 289 4.01 -13.16 37.28
N GLY A 290 3.94 -11.87 36.98
CA GLY A 290 5.11 -11.00 36.90
C GLY A 290 5.85 -10.81 38.24
N GLN A 291 5.25 -11.22 39.36
CA GLN A 291 5.89 -11.18 40.70
C GLN A 291 6.55 -12.52 41.09
N VAL A 292 6.41 -13.55 40.26
CA VAL A 292 7.00 -14.87 40.50
C VAL A 292 8.51 -14.80 40.23
N PHE A 293 9.31 -15.28 41.17
CA PHE A 293 10.78 -15.25 41.04
C PHE A 293 11.23 -16.02 39.79
N GLY A 294 12.09 -15.41 38.99
CA GLY A 294 12.60 -16.01 37.76
C GLY A 294 11.67 -15.89 36.55
N VAL A 295 10.52 -15.22 36.69
CA VAL A 295 9.58 -14.94 35.58
C VAL A 295 9.70 -13.47 35.15
N THR A 296 9.75 -13.25 33.86
CA THR A 296 9.52 -11.94 33.23
C THR A 296 8.23 -12.02 32.44
N LEU A 297 7.23 -11.23 32.83
CA LEU A 297 5.95 -11.12 32.10
C LEU A 297 5.96 -9.82 31.30
N LEU A 298 5.69 -9.93 30.02
CA LEU A 298 5.45 -8.81 29.12
C LEU A 298 4.04 -8.90 28.57
N ASP A 299 3.32 -7.80 28.56
CA ASP A 299 1.99 -7.72 27.98
C ASP A 299 2.01 -6.89 26.67
N ILE A 300 0.84 -6.75 26.05
CA ILE A 300 0.69 -6.01 24.80
C ILE A 300 1.08 -4.53 24.93
N ASP A 301 0.94 -3.94 26.11
CA ASP A 301 1.28 -2.54 26.36
C ASP A 301 2.80 -2.35 26.50
N ASP A 302 3.50 -3.32 27.10
CA ASP A 302 4.97 -3.38 27.13
C ASP A 302 5.53 -3.47 25.70
N LEU A 303 4.92 -4.31 24.85
CA LEU A 303 5.34 -4.44 23.47
C LEU A 303 5.05 -3.18 22.64
N LYS A 304 3.94 -2.49 22.90
CA LYS A 304 3.64 -1.19 22.29
C LYS A 304 4.67 -0.14 22.72
N ALA A 305 4.98 -0.05 24.00
CA ALA A 305 6.00 0.87 24.53
C ALA A 305 7.36 0.61 23.89
N PHE A 306 7.77 -0.65 23.74
CA PHE A 306 8.98 -1.03 23.00
C PHE A 306 8.93 -0.61 21.53
N ALA A 307 7.80 -0.84 20.88
CA ALA A 307 7.57 -0.41 19.50
C ALA A 307 7.63 1.12 19.36
N GLU A 308 7.14 1.88 20.35
CA GLU A 308 7.18 3.34 20.37
C GLU A 308 8.59 3.92 20.56
N GLN A 309 9.46 3.29 21.34
CA GLN A 309 10.88 3.70 21.44
C GLN A 309 11.61 3.60 20.10
N SER A 310 11.21 2.69 19.24
CA SER A 310 11.71 2.57 17.86
C SER A 310 11.13 3.63 16.90
N LEU A 311 10.14 4.44 17.32
CA LEU A 311 9.44 5.41 16.44
C LEU A 311 10.32 6.57 15.99
N GLU A 312 11.29 7.02 16.79
CA GLU A 312 12.16 8.14 16.40
C GLU A 312 13.09 7.75 15.24
N GLN A 313 13.65 6.55 15.27
CA GLN A 313 14.44 6.02 14.17
C GLN A 313 13.57 5.82 12.92
N ARG A 314 12.31 5.36 13.10
CA ARG A 314 11.35 5.20 11.99
C ARG A 314 10.94 6.52 11.36
N ARG A 315 10.79 7.61 12.13
CA ARG A 315 10.47 8.93 11.59
C ARG A 315 11.51 9.42 10.58
N GLN A 316 12.78 9.15 10.84
CA GLN A 316 13.85 9.47 9.90
C GLN A 316 13.78 8.61 8.64
N GLU A 317 13.48 7.31 8.78
CA GLU A 317 13.31 6.42 7.63
C GLU A 317 12.06 6.75 6.81
N ILE A 318 10.95 7.15 7.44
CA ILE A 318 9.76 7.67 6.75
C ILE A 318 10.10 8.90 5.90
N GLY A 319 10.98 9.78 6.41
CA GLY A 319 11.47 10.94 5.64
C GLY A 319 12.14 10.49 4.34
N LYS A 320 13.10 9.57 4.42
CA LYS A 320 13.80 9.03 3.24
C LYS A 320 12.84 8.35 2.25
N VAL A 321 11.85 7.60 2.75
CA VAL A 321 10.84 6.96 1.87
C VAL A 321 9.97 8.02 1.18
N ARG A 322 9.61 9.11 1.85
CA ARG A 322 8.87 10.22 1.22
C ARG A 322 9.69 10.90 0.12
N ASP A 323 10.99 11.03 0.31
CA ASP A 323 11.88 11.55 -0.74
C ASP A 323 11.86 10.64 -1.97
N ILE A 324 11.96 9.31 -1.78
CA ILE A 324 11.84 8.33 -2.86
C ILE A 324 10.48 8.44 -3.57
N ILE A 325 9.38 8.57 -2.82
CA ILE A 325 8.04 8.72 -3.39
C ILE A 325 7.96 10.00 -4.23
N THR A 326 8.54 11.09 -3.76
CA THR A 326 8.56 12.37 -4.48
C THR A 326 9.34 12.26 -5.79
N GLU A 327 10.53 11.67 -5.77
CA GLU A 327 11.34 11.41 -6.97
C GLU A 327 10.59 10.57 -8.00
N GLU A 328 9.95 9.48 -7.57
CA GLU A 328 9.22 8.60 -8.47
C GLU A 328 7.93 9.24 -9.00
N LEU A 329 7.28 10.07 -8.20
CA LEU A 329 6.12 10.85 -8.65
C LEU A 329 6.51 11.84 -9.74
N ASP A 330 7.63 12.55 -9.58
CA ASP A 330 8.13 13.48 -10.58
C ASP A 330 8.54 12.74 -11.87
N ARG A 331 9.16 11.56 -11.75
CA ARG A 331 9.45 10.69 -12.90
C ARG A 331 8.16 10.26 -13.62
N PHE A 332 7.15 9.84 -12.85
CA PHE A 332 5.84 9.45 -13.39
C PHE A 332 5.19 10.61 -14.17
N ARG A 333 5.23 11.82 -13.62
CA ARG A 333 4.72 13.04 -14.27
C ARG A 333 5.41 13.31 -15.61
N LEU A 334 6.73 13.27 -15.64
CA LEU A 334 7.51 13.46 -16.85
C LEU A 334 7.18 12.42 -17.92
N GLU A 335 7.09 11.14 -17.55
CA GLU A 335 6.74 10.06 -18.48
C GLU A 335 5.29 10.19 -19.00
N ARG A 336 4.35 10.60 -18.14
CA ARG A 336 2.95 10.84 -18.53
C ARG A 336 2.90 11.95 -19.58
N SER A 337 3.48 13.08 -19.28
CA SER A 337 3.49 14.24 -20.16
C SER A 337 4.17 13.98 -21.50
N ALA A 338 5.29 13.24 -21.48
CA ALA A 338 5.95 12.84 -22.73
C ALA A 338 5.03 11.98 -23.63
N ARG A 339 4.20 11.13 -23.03
CA ARG A 339 3.23 10.30 -23.78
C ARG A 339 2.02 11.07 -24.29
N GLU A 340 1.54 12.06 -23.54
CA GLU A 340 0.46 12.94 -23.95
C GLU A 340 0.88 13.78 -25.16
N VAL A 341 2.12 14.21 -25.22
CA VAL A 341 2.70 14.99 -26.34
C VAL A 341 3.04 14.13 -27.56
N ALA A 342 3.34 12.84 -27.38
CA ALA A 342 3.79 11.97 -28.48
C ALA A 342 2.79 11.86 -29.66
N PRO A 343 1.46 11.72 -29.45
CA PRO A 343 0.48 11.72 -30.54
C PRO A 343 0.47 13.04 -31.32
N LEU A 344 0.54 14.17 -30.62
CA LEU A 344 0.57 15.49 -31.26
C LEU A 344 1.80 15.64 -32.17
N VAL A 345 2.98 15.23 -31.69
CA VAL A 345 4.21 15.24 -32.49
C VAL A 345 4.10 14.32 -33.71
N SER A 346 3.45 13.15 -33.54
CA SER A 346 3.22 12.21 -34.63
C SER A 346 2.27 12.81 -35.68
N SER A 347 1.16 13.41 -35.26
CA SER A 347 0.19 14.09 -36.14
C SER A 347 0.81 15.27 -36.90
N LEU A 348 1.65 16.07 -36.21
CA LEU A 348 2.40 17.16 -36.84
C LEU A 348 3.31 16.66 -37.96
N ARG A 349 4.07 15.57 -37.71
CA ARG A 349 4.96 15.00 -38.71
C ARG A 349 4.18 14.40 -39.88
N ALA A 350 3.09 13.70 -39.62
CA ALA A 350 2.24 13.15 -40.67
C ALA A 350 1.67 14.29 -41.55
N ARG A 351 1.16 15.35 -40.93
CA ARG A 351 0.64 16.52 -41.65
C ARG A 351 1.69 17.20 -42.53
N ALA A 352 2.91 17.35 -42.02
CA ALA A 352 3.99 17.96 -42.81
C ALA A 352 4.43 17.05 -43.97
N GLU A 353 4.41 15.72 -43.79
CA GLU A 353 4.72 14.79 -44.88
C GLU A 353 3.61 14.78 -45.94
N GLU A 354 2.34 14.89 -45.56
CA GLU A 354 1.22 15.06 -46.48
C GLU A 354 1.40 16.31 -47.35
N LEU A 355 1.76 17.46 -46.73
CA LEU A 355 2.03 18.71 -47.46
C LEU A 355 3.19 18.56 -48.42
N ARG A 356 4.30 17.92 -47.97
CA ARG A 356 5.44 17.64 -48.83
C ARG A 356 5.04 16.75 -50.02
N ALA A 357 4.33 15.68 -49.79
CA ALA A 357 3.89 14.77 -50.83
C ALA A 357 2.94 15.45 -51.83
N ALA A 358 2.05 16.31 -51.34
CA ALA A 358 1.13 17.07 -52.21
C ALA A 358 1.90 18.03 -53.11
N GLU A 359 2.92 18.75 -52.58
CA GLU A 359 3.73 19.63 -53.43
C GLU A 359 4.57 18.84 -54.45
N LEU A 360 5.17 17.75 -54.09
CA LEU A 360 5.88 16.90 -55.06
C LEU A 360 4.95 16.37 -56.15
N ALA A 361 3.72 16.02 -55.80
CA ALA A 361 2.71 15.59 -56.76
C ALA A 361 2.32 16.73 -57.71
N ARG A 362 2.18 17.95 -57.21
CA ARG A 362 1.90 19.15 -58.02
C ARG A 362 2.99 19.42 -59.06
N PHE A 363 4.25 19.11 -58.74
CA PHE A 363 5.40 19.27 -59.64
C PHE A 363 5.74 17.99 -60.44
N ARG A 364 4.92 16.93 -60.36
CA ARG A 364 5.22 15.60 -60.94
C ARG A 364 5.68 15.66 -62.36
N SER A 365 4.99 16.43 -63.27
CA SER A 365 5.33 16.49 -64.71
C SER A 365 6.74 17.07 -64.94
N ARG A 366 7.11 18.06 -64.11
CA ARG A 366 8.44 18.70 -64.21
C ARG A 366 9.53 17.78 -63.63
N LEU A 367 9.25 17.11 -62.54
CA LEU A 367 10.16 16.17 -61.88
C LEU A 367 10.41 14.95 -62.77
N ALA A 368 9.39 14.43 -63.44
CA ALA A 368 9.51 13.31 -64.38
C ALA A 368 10.43 13.58 -65.59
N ALA A 369 10.69 14.85 -65.91
CA ALA A 369 11.62 15.23 -66.95
C ALA A 369 13.09 15.26 -66.49
N LEU A 370 13.36 15.05 -65.19
CA LEU A 370 14.72 15.04 -64.61
C LEU A 370 15.26 13.62 -64.57
N ASP A 371 16.56 13.46 -64.53
CA ASP A 371 17.19 12.18 -64.32
C ASP A 371 16.95 11.63 -62.93
N PRO A 372 17.05 10.31 -62.70
CA PRO A 372 16.73 9.66 -61.42
C PRO A 372 17.54 10.20 -60.25
N ALA A 373 18.82 10.50 -60.41
CA ALA A 373 19.68 11.02 -59.33
C ALA A 373 19.20 12.43 -58.87
N THR A 374 18.80 13.28 -59.82
CA THR A 374 18.22 14.59 -59.50
C THR A 374 16.86 14.48 -58.81
N GLN A 375 16.01 13.51 -59.20
CA GLN A 375 14.76 13.24 -58.53
C GLN A 375 14.98 12.80 -57.07
N GLU A 376 15.92 11.89 -56.82
CA GLU A 376 16.32 11.48 -55.46
C GLU A 376 16.86 12.65 -54.63
N ALA A 377 17.67 13.51 -55.26
CA ALA A 377 18.21 14.70 -54.59
C ALA A 377 17.10 15.68 -54.16
N VAL A 378 16.08 15.89 -54.99
CA VAL A 378 14.89 16.72 -54.65
C VAL A 378 14.08 16.07 -53.53
N ASP A 379 13.85 14.75 -53.54
CA ASP A 379 13.13 14.06 -52.45
C ASP A 379 13.90 14.17 -51.14
N ALA A 380 15.21 13.92 -51.14
CA ALA A 380 16.07 14.03 -49.98
C ALA A 380 16.12 15.46 -49.43
N LEU A 381 16.27 16.46 -50.30
CA LEU A 381 16.29 17.85 -49.93
C LEU A 381 14.99 18.31 -49.24
N THR A 382 13.83 18.00 -49.86
CA THR A 382 12.52 18.36 -49.31
C THR A 382 12.24 17.68 -47.99
N ARG A 383 12.59 16.40 -47.86
CA ARG A 383 12.52 15.65 -46.59
C ARG A 383 13.42 16.22 -45.52
N GLY A 384 14.64 16.59 -45.89
CA GLY A 384 15.61 17.23 -45.01
C GLY A 384 15.15 18.59 -44.50
N LEU A 385 14.53 19.40 -45.34
CA LEU A 385 13.94 20.70 -44.97
C LEU A 385 12.79 20.53 -43.97
N VAL A 386 11.85 19.65 -44.25
CA VAL A 386 10.73 19.36 -43.36
C VAL A 386 11.23 18.86 -41.99
N ASN A 387 12.17 17.93 -41.96
CA ASN A 387 12.75 17.44 -40.73
C ASN A 387 13.44 18.54 -39.92
N LYS A 388 14.20 19.42 -40.54
CA LYS A 388 14.89 20.55 -39.87
C LYS A 388 13.90 21.57 -39.33
N LEU A 389 12.86 21.89 -40.08
CA LEU A 389 11.82 22.85 -39.64
C LEU A 389 11.03 22.36 -38.43
N LEU A 390 10.76 21.04 -38.37
CA LEU A 390 10.01 20.44 -37.28
C LEU A 390 10.86 20.03 -36.08
N HIS A 391 12.18 20.01 -36.21
CA HIS A 391 13.08 19.55 -35.15
C HIS A 391 12.91 20.37 -33.87
N ASP A 392 13.20 21.67 -33.95
CA ASP A 392 13.19 22.57 -32.78
C ASP A 392 11.80 22.67 -32.13
N PRO A 393 10.68 22.85 -32.86
CA PRO A 393 9.36 22.82 -32.28
C PRO A 393 9.05 21.50 -31.52
N THR A 394 9.39 20.37 -32.13
CA THR A 394 9.12 19.06 -31.48
C THR A 394 9.98 18.80 -30.25
N VAL A 395 11.24 19.27 -30.24
CA VAL A 395 12.13 19.19 -29.09
C VAL A 395 11.57 20.05 -27.96
N ARG A 396 11.25 21.33 -28.24
CA ARG A 396 10.74 22.27 -27.22
C ARG A 396 9.44 21.79 -26.56
N VAL A 397 8.50 21.25 -27.35
CA VAL A 397 7.25 20.71 -26.79
C VAL A 397 7.52 19.49 -25.91
N LYS A 398 8.45 18.63 -26.31
CA LYS A 398 8.86 17.45 -25.49
C LYS A 398 9.57 17.85 -24.22
N ASP A 399 10.50 18.82 -24.30
CA ASP A 399 11.29 19.27 -23.15
C ASP A 399 10.45 20.03 -22.13
N ALA A 400 9.41 20.74 -22.59
CA ALA A 400 8.47 21.45 -21.73
C ALA A 400 7.28 20.57 -21.28
N ALA A 401 7.19 19.32 -21.72
CA ALA A 401 6.08 18.43 -21.39
C ALA A 401 5.91 18.31 -19.86
N GLY A 402 4.66 18.39 -19.38
CA GLY A 402 4.32 18.36 -17.95
C GLY A 402 4.44 19.70 -17.24
N THR A 403 4.66 20.77 -17.98
CA THR A 403 4.62 22.13 -17.43
C THR A 403 3.49 22.91 -18.10
N ALA A 404 2.97 23.95 -17.42
CA ALA A 404 1.97 24.86 -18.01
C ALA A 404 2.45 25.50 -19.34
N GLN A 405 3.77 25.66 -19.49
CA GLN A 405 4.37 26.12 -20.74
C GLN A 405 4.31 25.03 -21.83
N GLY A 406 4.48 23.76 -21.48
CA GLY A 406 4.36 22.64 -22.39
C GLY A 406 2.93 22.48 -22.92
N ASP A 407 1.94 22.64 -22.07
CA ASP A 407 0.52 22.60 -22.45
C ASP A 407 0.20 23.75 -23.41
N ALA A 408 0.66 24.98 -23.11
CA ALA A 408 0.50 26.11 -24.01
C ALA A 408 1.20 25.92 -25.38
N TYR A 409 2.37 25.27 -25.40
CA TYR A 409 3.05 24.93 -26.65
C TYR A 409 2.30 23.87 -27.45
N ALA A 410 1.75 22.85 -26.78
CA ALA A 410 0.97 21.78 -27.41
C ALA A 410 -0.31 22.34 -28.05
N ASP A 411 -1.05 23.18 -27.32
CA ASP A 411 -2.27 23.83 -27.80
C ASP A 411 -1.98 24.77 -28.98
N ALA A 412 -0.93 25.58 -28.87
CA ALA A 412 -0.51 26.45 -29.96
C ALA A 412 -0.12 25.66 -31.21
N LEU A 413 0.61 24.55 -31.05
CA LEU A 413 1.03 23.70 -32.15
C LEU A 413 -0.19 23.04 -32.84
N ALA A 414 -1.13 22.52 -32.04
CA ALA A 414 -2.36 21.93 -32.55
C ALA A 414 -3.19 22.96 -33.33
N ALA A 415 -3.38 24.15 -32.78
CA ALA A 415 -4.13 25.24 -33.43
C ALA A 415 -3.47 25.75 -34.71
N LEU A 416 -2.15 26.01 -34.70
CA LEU A 416 -1.40 26.56 -35.83
C LEU A 416 -1.31 25.59 -37.02
N PHE A 417 -1.24 24.29 -36.78
CA PHE A 417 -1.13 23.27 -37.82
C PHE A 417 -2.44 22.58 -38.15
N GLY A 418 -3.55 22.95 -37.49
CA GLY A 418 -4.87 22.35 -37.68
C GLY A 418 -4.88 20.85 -37.34
N LEU A 419 -4.18 20.46 -36.28
CA LEU A 419 -4.14 19.09 -35.78
C LEU A 419 -5.35 18.87 -34.88
N GLU A 420 -6.05 17.74 -35.05
CA GLU A 420 -7.12 17.36 -34.15
C GLU A 420 -6.55 17.16 -32.74
N ASN A 421 -7.05 17.91 -31.79
CA ASN A 421 -6.66 17.78 -30.39
C ASN A 421 -7.36 16.53 -29.83
N THR A 422 -6.62 15.45 -29.63
CA THR A 422 -7.12 14.22 -28.99
C THR A 422 -7.26 14.35 -27.47
N SER A 423 -6.92 15.52 -26.92
CA SER A 423 -7.17 15.86 -25.51
C SER A 423 -8.57 16.47 -25.40
N GLU A 424 -9.54 15.74 -24.87
CA GLU A 424 -10.79 16.32 -24.36
C GLU A 424 -10.47 17.43 -23.35
N PRO A 425 -11.14 18.59 -23.42
CA PRO A 425 -10.91 19.67 -22.47
C PRO A 425 -11.20 19.15 -21.05
N ALA A 426 -10.28 19.43 -20.11
CA ALA A 426 -10.55 19.26 -18.70
C ALA A 426 -11.80 20.06 -18.35
N ASP A 427 -12.76 19.43 -17.66
CA ASP A 427 -13.97 20.07 -17.18
C ASP A 427 -13.61 21.28 -16.32
N PRO A 428 -13.98 22.51 -16.71
CA PRO A 428 -13.63 23.72 -15.96
C PRO A 428 -14.30 23.82 -14.59
N SER A 429 -15.15 22.87 -14.21
CA SER A 429 -15.80 22.80 -12.90
C SER A 429 -14.94 22.12 -11.82
N ALA A 430 -13.73 21.63 -12.14
CA ALA A 430 -12.82 20.98 -11.19
C ALA A 430 -11.98 21.95 -10.33
N ASP A 431 -12.01 23.27 -10.59
CA ASP A 431 -11.34 24.28 -9.79
C ASP A 431 -12.22 24.78 -8.63
N GLY A 432 -12.48 23.89 -7.69
CA GLY A 432 -12.81 24.25 -6.30
C GLY A 432 -11.49 24.38 -5.52
N PRO A 433 -11.35 25.37 -4.59
CA PRO A 433 -10.10 25.60 -3.90
C PRO A 433 -9.67 24.34 -3.15
N ALA A 434 -8.54 23.77 -3.54
CA ALA A 434 -7.85 22.74 -2.80
C ALA A 434 -7.41 23.32 -1.46
N GLU A 435 -8.23 23.17 -0.42
CA GLU A 435 -7.74 23.31 0.94
C GLU A 435 -6.76 22.17 1.20
N ALA A 436 -5.51 22.46 0.91
CA ALA A 436 -4.36 21.75 1.43
C ALA A 436 -4.38 21.90 2.96
N ARG A 437 -5.15 21.07 3.65
CA ARG A 437 -5.01 20.89 5.09
C ARG A 437 -3.74 20.11 5.31
N GLY A 438 -2.69 20.90 5.52
CA GLY A 438 -1.38 20.45 5.91
C GLY A 438 -1.45 19.51 7.10
N PHE A 439 -0.57 18.54 7.07
CA PHE A 439 -0.12 17.76 8.21
C PHE A 439 0.50 18.73 9.25
N ALA A 440 -0.32 19.35 10.09
CA ALA A 440 0.11 20.13 11.26
C ALA A 440 -0.49 19.48 12.49
N ASP A 441 0.42 18.85 13.21
CA ASP A 441 0.54 18.72 14.66
C ASP A 441 -0.69 19.14 15.50
N ARG A 442 -1.52 18.16 15.85
CA ARG A 442 -2.46 18.31 16.98
C ARG A 442 -1.79 17.76 18.24
N ARG A 443 -0.86 18.53 18.80
CA ARG A 443 -0.51 18.39 20.21
C ARG A 443 -1.05 19.60 20.99
N SER A 444 -1.66 19.25 22.15
CA SER A 444 -1.99 20.09 23.27
C SER A 444 -3.18 21.07 23.13
N ARG A 445 -4.35 20.63 23.56
CA ARG A 445 -5.20 21.43 24.42
C ARG A 445 -5.87 20.54 25.46
N SER A 446 -5.28 20.51 26.65
CA SER A 446 -5.94 20.11 27.88
C SER A 446 -7.10 21.07 28.18
N PRO A 447 -8.24 20.59 28.69
CA PRO A 447 -9.27 21.47 29.22
C PRO A 447 -8.86 21.88 30.63
N ASN A 448 -8.51 23.15 30.83
CA ASN A 448 -8.37 23.70 32.15
C ASN A 448 -9.68 24.29 32.60
N SER A 449 -10.09 23.77 33.75
CA SER A 449 -11.18 24.20 34.62
C SER A 449 -11.11 25.67 35.05
N ARG A 450 -12.27 26.26 35.25
CA ARG A 450 -12.68 27.30 36.23
C ARG A 450 -13.70 28.19 35.54
N GLY A 451 -14.80 28.51 36.09
CA GLY A 451 -15.28 28.57 37.45
C GLY A 451 -16.42 29.56 37.48
N ARG A 452 -17.44 29.21 38.20
CA ARG A 452 -18.39 30.03 38.98
C ARG A 452 -18.64 31.50 38.62
N GLN A 453 -19.90 31.85 38.44
CA GLN A 453 -20.77 32.70 39.27
C GLN A 453 -22.00 33.03 38.43
N ALA A 454 -23.21 32.66 38.81
CA ALA A 454 -24.09 33.22 39.83
C ALA A 454 -24.66 34.60 39.44
N GLY A 455 -25.94 34.69 39.33
CA GLY A 455 -26.66 35.92 39.64
C GLY A 455 -27.76 36.34 38.66
N SER A 456 -28.95 36.15 39.13
CA SER A 456 -30.23 36.78 38.92
C SER A 456 -31.18 36.15 37.95
#